data_155ed9c36f73f60b33b50409fdd707a5
#
_entry.id   155ed9c36f73f60b33b50409fdd707a5
#
_cell.length_a   1.000
_cell.length_b   1.000
_cell.length_c   1.000
_cell.angle_alpha   90.00
_cell.angle_beta   90.00
_cell.angle_gamma   90.00
#
_symmetry.space_group_name_H-M   'P 1'
#
loop_
_entity.id
_entity.type
_entity.pdbx_description
1 polymer ?
#
loop_
_entity_poly.entity_id
_entity_poly.type
_entity_poly.pdbx_seq_one_letter_code
_entity_poly.pdbx_strand_id
1 'polypeptide(L)'
;MKMFQRVVTTLGALALFSALALPSDVALAQTKTKVSVAVGGAGCLCYLPTMLAKELGEYDKAGLDVELINFKGGSQALQAVIGGSADIVSGYYDHCVNLAAKGQSLVAFVVYDRFPGMVLAASPESGKDIKSIKDLAGKTVGVSAPGSSTDFFLKYLLAKNGLDPASASTIGIGLDATAVAAMEHGKVNAAVMLDPAATLLQNKFKDLKTLSDTRTQKDTLEVFGGEYPGGALYTRADWIAKNEATVQKLTNAILGTLKWIHAHSAEEIMAKMPEEMVGKDKALYLAALKNTIPMYSKTGQMDPKGADAVLAVFSEGSPEVAKANIDVTKTYTNKFVDEASKTTGANTK
;
A
#
# COMPACT_ATOMS: atom_id res chain seq x y z
N MET A 1 -27.10 95.20 38.96
CA MET A 1 -25.89 95.85 39.51
C MET A 1 -24.70 94.89 39.35
N LYS A 2 -23.80 95.29 38.46
CA LYS A 2 -22.36 95.01 38.38
C LYS A 2 -21.86 93.55 38.56
N MET A 3 -21.31 92.96 37.45
CA MET A 3 -19.86 92.87 37.09
C MET A 3 -19.20 91.67 37.76
N PHE A 4 -18.49 90.78 37.14
CA PHE A 4 -17.27 90.89 36.37
C PHE A 4 -16.98 89.60 35.57
N GLN A 5 -16.49 89.78 34.39
CA GLN A 5 -15.84 88.72 33.54
C GLN A 5 -14.56 88.23 34.18
N ARG A 6 -14.28 86.96 34.02
CA ARG A 6 -12.90 86.47 33.83
C ARG A 6 -12.84 85.37 32.82
N VAL A 7 -12.16 85.69 31.75
CA VAL A 7 -11.70 84.79 30.71
C VAL A 7 -10.53 83.98 31.29
N VAL A 8 -10.58 82.68 31.14
CA VAL A 8 -9.38 81.83 31.27
C VAL A 8 -9.26 80.95 30.03
N THR A 9 -8.25 81.27 29.22
CA THR A 9 -7.79 80.50 28.08
C THR A 9 -7.01 79.33 28.57
N THR A 10 -7.43 78.13 28.22
CA THR A 10 -6.60 76.90 28.42
C THR A 10 -6.36 76.24 27.07
N LEU A 11 -5.08 76.25 26.64
CA LEU A 11 -4.59 75.50 25.50
C LEU A 11 -4.78 73.97 25.79
N GLY A 12 -5.57 73.30 25.00
CA GLY A 12 -5.64 71.84 25.00
C GLY A 12 -4.71 71.24 23.95
N ALA A 13 -3.69 70.55 24.38
CA ALA A 13 -2.78 69.79 23.51
C ALA A 13 -3.51 68.61 22.88
N LEU A 14 -3.61 68.60 21.56
CA LEU A 14 -4.06 67.45 20.74
C LEU A 14 -2.94 66.41 20.73
N ALA A 15 -3.06 65.38 21.54
CA ALA A 15 -2.20 64.20 21.41
C ALA A 15 -2.74 63.30 20.29
N LEU A 16 -2.03 63.29 19.11
CA LEU A 16 -2.22 62.31 18.04
C LEU A 16 -1.75 60.95 18.55
N PHE A 17 -2.69 60.08 18.87
CA PHE A 17 -2.43 58.66 19.06
C PHE A 17 -2.36 58.02 17.64
N SER A 18 -1.14 57.89 17.09
CA SER A 18 -0.87 57.07 15.93
C SER A 18 -0.98 55.60 16.36
N ALA A 19 -2.14 54.97 16.14
CA ALA A 19 -2.31 53.54 16.27
C ALA A 19 -1.45 52.85 15.17
N LEU A 20 -0.27 52.31 15.52
CA LEU A 20 0.43 51.34 14.70
C LEU A 20 -0.44 50.11 14.58
N ALA A 21 -1.16 50.01 13.47
CA ALA A 21 -1.77 48.75 13.06
C ALA A 21 -0.64 47.80 12.65
N LEU A 22 -0.25 46.88 13.59
CA LEU A 22 0.55 45.72 13.25
C LEU A 22 -0.27 44.87 12.29
N PRO A 23 0.26 44.48 11.12
CA PRO A 23 -0.42 43.49 10.30
C PRO A 23 -0.50 42.21 11.10
N SER A 24 -1.72 41.83 11.53
CA SER A 24 -1.98 40.51 12.00
C SER A 24 -1.89 39.59 10.78
N ASP A 25 -0.75 38.93 10.59
CA ASP A 25 -0.67 37.76 9.74
C ASP A 25 -1.63 36.70 10.32
N VAL A 26 -2.88 36.81 9.94
CA VAL A 26 -3.83 35.72 10.09
C VAL A 26 -3.33 34.64 9.13
N ALA A 27 -2.47 33.76 9.60
CA ALA A 27 -2.15 32.53 8.90
C ALA A 27 -3.49 31.82 8.70
N LEU A 28 -4.09 31.98 7.51
CA LEU A 28 -5.21 31.18 7.08
C LEU A 28 -4.74 29.74 7.16
N ALA A 29 -5.17 29.02 8.18
CA ALA A 29 -4.94 27.58 8.28
C ALA A 29 -5.48 26.97 6.97
N GLN A 30 -4.57 26.60 6.08
CA GLN A 30 -4.92 26.02 4.79
C GLN A 30 -5.69 24.75 5.08
N THR A 31 -6.97 24.70 4.76
CA THR A 31 -7.82 23.52 4.98
C THR A 31 -7.21 22.36 4.21
N LYS A 32 -6.84 21.29 4.93
CA LYS A 32 -6.28 20.09 4.32
C LYS A 32 -7.29 19.46 3.36
N THR A 33 -6.81 18.95 2.25
CA THR A 33 -7.66 18.20 1.31
C THR A 33 -7.95 16.82 1.90
N LYS A 34 -9.23 16.50 2.09
CA LYS A 34 -9.66 15.18 2.56
C LYS A 34 -9.54 14.16 1.44
N VAL A 35 -9.04 12.98 1.78
CA VAL A 35 -8.95 11.84 0.86
C VAL A 35 -9.01 10.54 1.65
N SER A 36 -9.79 9.58 1.15
CA SER A 36 -9.92 8.25 1.75
C SER A 36 -9.08 7.23 0.99
N VAL A 37 -8.30 6.43 1.72
CA VAL A 37 -7.44 5.38 1.18
C VAL A 37 -7.88 4.02 1.74
N ALA A 38 -8.41 3.18 0.87
CA ALA A 38 -8.76 1.79 1.17
C ALA A 38 -7.49 0.93 1.19
N VAL A 39 -7.15 0.35 2.33
CA VAL A 39 -5.94 -0.47 2.51
C VAL A 39 -6.33 -1.94 2.52
N GLY A 40 -5.68 -2.76 1.71
CA GLY A 40 -5.98 -4.19 1.51
C GLY A 40 -5.52 -5.11 2.64
N GLY A 41 -5.29 -4.58 3.86
CA GLY A 41 -4.84 -5.29 5.06
C GLY A 41 -3.76 -4.49 5.79
N ALA A 42 -4.17 -3.52 6.63
CA ALA A 42 -3.25 -2.56 7.28
C ALA A 42 -2.15 -3.23 8.14
N GLY A 43 -2.39 -4.44 8.65
CA GLY A 43 -1.39 -5.20 9.42
C GLY A 43 -0.30 -5.87 8.57
N CYS A 44 -0.43 -5.89 7.23
CA CYS A 44 0.60 -6.41 6.33
C CYS A 44 1.75 -5.42 6.18
N LEU A 45 2.99 -5.91 6.28
CA LEU A 45 4.17 -5.09 5.98
C LEU A 45 4.21 -4.64 4.52
N CYS A 46 3.50 -5.33 3.64
CA CYS A 46 3.34 -4.93 2.24
C CYS A 46 2.65 -3.57 2.06
N TYR A 47 1.93 -3.07 3.07
CA TYR A 47 1.31 -1.74 3.04
C TYR A 47 1.94 -0.77 4.05
N LEU A 48 3.08 -1.15 4.64
CA LEU A 48 3.79 -0.32 5.60
C LEU A 48 4.02 1.12 5.10
N PRO A 49 4.46 1.37 3.84
CA PRO A 49 4.68 2.75 3.38
C PRO A 49 3.45 3.64 3.49
N THR A 50 2.25 3.11 3.22
CA THR A 50 0.98 3.84 3.36
C THR A 50 0.65 4.13 4.83
N MET A 51 0.83 3.15 5.71
CA MET A 51 0.56 3.30 7.13
C MET A 51 1.58 4.23 7.81
N LEU A 52 2.86 4.01 7.54
CA LEU A 52 3.96 4.78 8.10
C LEU A 52 3.94 6.26 7.64
N ALA A 53 3.45 6.56 6.43
CA ALA A 53 3.26 7.92 5.96
C ALA A 53 2.37 8.75 6.91
N LYS A 54 1.36 8.13 7.51
CA LYS A 54 0.50 8.75 8.53
C LYS A 54 1.27 8.99 9.82
N GLU A 55 1.99 7.99 10.31
CA GLU A 55 2.74 8.06 11.57
C GLU A 55 3.91 9.07 11.51
N LEU A 56 4.50 9.26 10.33
CA LEU A 56 5.54 10.27 10.08
C LEU A 56 4.97 11.67 9.81
N GLY A 57 3.64 11.80 9.69
CA GLY A 57 2.97 13.05 9.32
C GLY A 57 3.23 13.48 7.88
N GLU A 58 3.64 12.59 6.98
CA GLU A 58 3.93 12.93 5.58
C GLU A 58 2.68 13.39 4.81
N TYR A 59 1.51 12.81 5.12
CA TYR A 59 0.25 13.31 4.56
C TYR A 59 -0.06 14.73 5.04
N ASP A 60 0.14 15.01 6.32
CA ASP A 60 -0.07 16.33 6.90
C ASP A 60 0.84 17.38 6.29
N LYS A 61 2.14 17.06 6.11
CA LYS A 61 3.13 17.91 5.44
C LYS A 61 2.75 18.20 4.00
N ALA A 62 2.11 17.23 3.33
CA ALA A 62 1.58 17.41 1.97
C ALA A 62 0.25 18.20 1.93
N GLY A 63 -0.31 18.62 3.07
CA GLY A 63 -1.59 19.32 3.15
C GLY A 63 -2.79 18.42 2.87
N LEU A 64 -2.69 17.13 3.25
CA LEU A 64 -3.75 16.13 3.14
C LEU A 64 -4.29 15.74 4.52
N ASP A 65 -5.60 15.51 4.59
CA ASP A 65 -6.28 14.83 5.70
C ASP A 65 -6.67 13.45 5.19
N VAL A 66 -5.82 12.44 5.48
CA VAL A 66 -5.96 11.09 4.94
C VAL A 66 -6.67 10.19 5.94
N GLU A 67 -7.83 9.67 5.53
CA GLU A 67 -8.54 8.59 6.21
C GLU A 67 -8.06 7.25 5.65
N LEU A 68 -7.43 6.42 6.50
CA LEU A 68 -7.03 5.06 6.14
C LEU A 68 -8.13 4.09 6.56
N ILE A 69 -8.76 3.42 5.59
CA ILE A 69 -9.87 2.47 5.80
C ILE A 69 -9.33 1.06 5.57
N ASN A 70 -9.28 0.26 6.64
CA ASN A 70 -8.73 -1.10 6.58
C ASN A 70 -9.76 -2.11 6.07
N PHE A 71 -9.34 -2.97 5.13
CA PHE A 71 -10.08 -4.11 4.61
C PHE A 71 -9.29 -5.41 4.85
N LYS A 72 -9.96 -6.57 4.81
CA LYS A 72 -9.30 -7.87 5.03
C LYS A 72 -8.40 -8.32 3.86
N GLY A 73 -8.58 -7.75 2.68
CA GLY A 73 -7.80 -8.08 1.49
C GLY A 73 -7.99 -7.07 0.36
N GLY A 74 -7.07 -7.11 -0.62
CA GLY A 74 -7.01 -6.13 -1.71
C GLY A 74 -8.26 -6.07 -2.58
N SER A 75 -8.93 -7.19 -2.84
CA SER A 75 -10.18 -7.19 -3.62
C SER A 75 -11.31 -6.41 -2.94
N GLN A 76 -11.38 -6.42 -1.62
CA GLN A 76 -12.39 -5.66 -0.87
C GLN A 76 -12.07 -4.15 -0.88
N ALA A 77 -10.79 -3.79 -0.70
CA ALA A 77 -10.33 -2.40 -0.83
C ALA A 77 -10.61 -1.85 -2.24
N LEU A 78 -10.34 -2.66 -3.27
CA LEU A 78 -10.64 -2.33 -4.66
C LEU A 78 -12.14 -2.09 -4.87
N GLN A 79 -13.01 -2.95 -4.34
CA GLN A 79 -14.47 -2.79 -4.46
C GLN A 79 -14.96 -1.49 -3.81
N ALA A 80 -14.36 -1.07 -2.70
CA ALA A 80 -14.68 0.21 -2.06
C ALA A 80 -14.42 1.41 -2.99
N VAL A 81 -13.31 1.39 -3.75
CA VAL A 81 -12.98 2.46 -4.71
C VAL A 81 -13.85 2.39 -5.96
N ILE A 82 -14.14 1.20 -6.48
CA ILE A 82 -15.05 1.02 -7.62
C ILE A 82 -16.48 1.50 -7.24
N GLY A 83 -16.92 1.17 -6.04
CA GLY A 83 -18.24 1.58 -5.51
C GLY A 83 -18.29 3.04 -5.04
N GLY A 84 -17.16 3.77 -5.04
CA GLY A 84 -17.11 5.19 -4.67
C GLY A 84 -17.17 5.45 -3.15
N SER A 85 -16.98 4.43 -2.30
CA SER A 85 -16.90 4.58 -0.84
C SER A 85 -15.47 4.87 -0.35
N ALA A 86 -14.49 4.83 -1.23
CA ALA A 86 -13.13 5.31 -1.00
C ALA A 86 -12.57 5.90 -2.30
N ASP A 87 -11.54 6.75 -2.18
CA ASP A 87 -10.94 7.46 -3.31
C ASP A 87 -9.78 6.68 -3.94
N ILE A 88 -8.91 6.13 -3.11
CA ILE A 88 -7.63 5.51 -3.49
C ILE A 88 -7.55 4.11 -2.90
N VAL A 89 -6.92 3.19 -3.62
CA VAL A 89 -6.51 1.88 -3.09
C VAL A 89 -5.03 1.91 -2.74
N SER A 90 -4.67 1.47 -1.54
CA SER A 90 -3.36 0.94 -1.21
C SER A 90 -3.44 -0.58 -1.34
N GLY A 91 -2.97 -1.09 -2.47
CA GLY A 91 -3.15 -2.48 -2.88
C GLY A 91 -2.08 -2.91 -3.88
N TYR A 92 -2.19 -4.12 -4.43
CA TYR A 92 -1.25 -4.61 -5.42
C TYR A 92 -1.61 -4.13 -6.84
N TYR A 93 -0.58 -3.81 -7.61
CA TYR A 93 -0.70 -3.31 -8.98
C TYR A 93 -1.43 -4.26 -9.93
N ASP A 94 -1.32 -5.55 -9.73
CA ASP A 94 -1.95 -6.59 -10.55
C ASP A 94 -3.48 -6.42 -10.70
N HIS A 95 -4.14 -5.77 -9.75
CA HIS A 95 -5.54 -5.38 -9.86
C HIS A 95 -5.80 -4.43 -11.04
N CYS A 96 -4.85 -3.54 -11.37
CA CYS A 96 -4.99 -2.64 -12.51
C CYS A 96 -5.00 -3.42 -13.83
N VAL A 97 -4.13 -4.43 -13.95
CA VAL A 97 -4.07 -5.32 -15.11
C VAL A 97 -5.33 -6.19 -15.21
N ASN A 98 -5.76 -6.80 -14.09
CA ASN A 98 -6.96 -7.64 -14.06
C ASN A 98 -8.22 -6.87 -14.46
N LEU A 99 -8.37 -5.61 -14.01
CA LEU A 99 -9.54 -4.82 -14.37
C LEU A 99 -9.46 -4.23 -15.78
N ALA A 100 -8.26 -4.00 -16.32
CA ALA A 100 -8.09 -3.63 -17.72
C ALA A 100 -8.65 -4.71 -18.66
N ALA A 101 -8.47 -6.01 -18.32
CA ALA A 101 -9.08 -7.11 -19.07
C ALA A 101 -10.62 -7.05 -19.08
N LYS A 102 -11.24 -6.41 -18.08
CA LYS A 102 -12.68 -6.21 -17.95
C LYS A 102 -13.16 -4.85 -18.46
N GLY A 103 -12.30 -4.13 -19.16
CA GLY A 103 -12.62 -2.81 -19.71
C GLY A 103 -12.70 -1.68 -18.67
N GLN A 104 -12.20 -1.90 -17.45
CA GLN A 104 -12.18 -0.88 -16.41
C GLN A 104 -10.79 -0.27 -16.29
N SER A 105 -10.71 1.06 -16.26
CA SER A 105 -9.44 1.80 -16.22
C SER A 105 -9.06 2.19 -14.82
N LEU A 106 -8.16 1.41 -14.22
CA LEU A 106 -7.42 1.76 -13.00
C LEU A 106 -5.98 2.10 -13.35
N VAL A 107 -5.41 3.08 -12.67
CA VAL A 107 -4.05 3.56 -12.92
C VAL A 107 -3.28 3.64 -11.60
N ALA A 108 -2.17 2.91 -11.53
CA ALA A 108 -1.20 3.04 -10.45
C ALA A 108 -0.34 4.28 -10.69
N PHE A 109 -0.12 5.09 -9.65
CA PHE A 109 0.59 6.36 -9.78
C PHE A 109 1.82 6.48 -8.87
N VAL A 110 2.03 5.54 -7.96
CA VAL A 110 3.26 5.31 -7.20
C VAL A 110 3.34 3.85 -6.79
N VAL A 111 4.50 3.21 -7.04
CA VAL A 111 4.75 1.81 -6.69
C VAL A 111 5.76 1.77 -5.55
N TYR A 112 5.38 1.20 -4.43
CA TYR A 112 6.25 1.15 -3.25
C TYR A 112 6.86 -0.21 -2.99
N ASP A 113 6.37 -1.31 -3.62
CA ASP A 113 6.98 -2.64 -3.54
C ASP A 113 7.50 -3.10 -4.90
N ARG A 114 8.78 -3.46 -4.96
CA ARG A 114 9.45 -3.94 -6.19
C ARG A 114 9.11 -5.39 -6.53
N PHE A 115 8.77 -6.19 -5.51
CA PHE A 115 8.37 -7.58 -5.64
C PHE A 115 7.28 -7.94 -4.62
N PRO A 116 6.54 -9.05 -4.81
CA PRO A 116 5.26 -9.23 -4.12
C PRO A 116 5.38 -9.74 -2.68
N GLY A 117 6.51 -10.33 -2.27
CA GLY A 117 6.71 -10.80 -0.89
C GLY A 117 5.75 -11.90 -0.43
N MET A 118 5.16 -12.65 -1.34
CA MET A 118 4.17 -13.68 -1.03
C MET A 118 4.83 -15.03 -0.72
N VAL A 119 4.27 -15.74 0.26
CA VAL A 119 4.70 -17.08 0.68
C VAL A 119 3.51 -18.02 0.61
N LEU A 120 3.60 -19.09 -0.18
CA LEU A 120 2.65 -20.21 -0.16
C LEU A 120 3.24 -21.31 0.72
N ALA A 121 2.54 -21.67 1.80
CA ALA A 121 2.95 -22.73 2.71
C ALA A 121 1.81 -23.69 3.00
N ALA A 122 2.14 -24.97 3.24
CA ALA A 122 1.20 -25.97 3.71
C ALA A 122 0.88 -25.76 5.20
N SER A 123 -0.37 -26.02 5.59
CA SER A 123 -0.77 -25.95 7.01
C SER A 123 -0.02 -26.99 7.85
N PRO A 124 0.53 -26.64 9.01
CA PRO A 124 1.18 -27.59 9.89
C PRO A 124 0.21 -28.64 10.44
N GLU A 125 -1.08 -28.35 10.49
CA GLU A 125 -2.11 -29.25 11.01
C GLU A 125 -2.77 -30.08 9.90
N SER A 126 -3.33 -29.46 8.87
CA SER A 126 -4.14 -30.12 7.84
C SER A 126 -3.46 -30.25 6.47
N GLY A 127 -2.21 -29.79 6.34
CA GLY A 127 -1.42 -29.81 5.10
C GLY A 127 -0.24 -30.80 5.13
N LYS A 128 -0.20 -31.75 6.05
CA LYS A 128 0.94 -32.69 6.26
C LYS A 128 1.24 -33.57 5.05
N ASP A 129 0.24 -33.85 4.24
CA ASP A 129 0.32 -34.62 2.98
C ASP A 129 0.78 -33.77 1.78
N ILE A 130 0.79 -32.45 1.89
CA ILE A 130 1.16 -31.53 0.81
C ILE A 130 2.68 -31.40 0.74
N LYS A 131 3.28 -31.86 -0.37
CA LYS A 131 4.73 -31.82 -0.62
C LYS A 131 5.09 -30.87 -1.77
N SER A 132 4.13 -30.61 -2.67
CA SER A 132 4.31 -29.82 -3.88
C SER A 132 3.03 -29.02 -4.20
N ILE A 133 3.13 -28.10 -5.16
CA ILE A 133 1.98 -27.33 -5.65
C ILE A 133 0.92 -28.27 -6.28
N LYS A 134 1.32 -29.40 -6.86
CA LYS A 134 0.39 -30.37 -7.46
C LYS A 134 -0.55 -31.01 -6.45
N ASP A 135 -0.13 -31.10 -5.19
CA ASP A 135 -0.93 -31.68 -4.11
C ASP A 135 -2.04 -30.74 -3.62
N LEU A 136 -2.08 -29.51 -4.14
CA LEU A 136 -3.13 -28.53 -3.83
C LEU A 136 -4.45 -28.78 -4.57
N ALA A 137 -4.45 -29.64 -5.61
CA ALA A 137 -5.67 -30.00 -6.32
C ALA A 137 -6.71 -30.62 -5.33
N GLY A 138 -7.94 -30.10 -5.34
CA GLY A 138 -9.01 -30.50 -4.42
C GLY A 138 -8.85 -30.02 -2.98
N LYS A 139 -7.81 -29.26 -2.65
CA LYS A 139 -7.57 -28.71 -1.31
C LYS A 139 -8.21 -27.34 -1.14
N THR A 140 -8.41 -26.95 0.12
CA THR A 140 -8.82 -25.58 0.49
C THR A 140 -7.57 -24.75 0.81
N VAL A 141 -7.37 -23.66 0.08
CA VAL A 141 -6.23 -22.75 0.26
C VAL A 141 -6.70 -21.40 0.78
N GLY A 142 -6.07 -20.93 1.83
CA GLY A 142 -6.31 -19.61 2.39
C GLY A 142 -5.66 -18.51 1.54
N VAL A 143 -6.41 -17.46 1.26
CA VAL A 143 -5.94 -16.24 0.60
C VAL A 143 -6.40 -15.02 1.40
N SER A 144 -5.85 -13.84 1.18
CA SER A 144 -6.33 -12.65 1.92
C SER A 144 -7.84 -12.44 1.74
N ALA A 145 -8.29 -12.46 0.49
CA ALA A 145 -9.68 -12.57 0.08
C ALA A 145 -9.73 -13.15 -1.33
N PRO A 146 -10.77 -13.91 -1.72
CA PRO A 146 -10.94 -14.32 -3.11
C PRO A 146 -10.92 -13.11 -4.07
N GLY A 147 -10.20 -13.23 -5.18
CA GLY A 147 -9.98 -12.15 -6.15
C GLY A 147 -8.94 -11.10 -5.73
N SER A 148 -8.22 -11.31 -4.62
CA SER A 148 -7.03 -10.52 -4.26
C SER A 148 -5.77 -11.12 -4.90
N SER A 149 -4.66 -10.39 -4.88
CA SER A 149 -3.36 -10.79 -5.44
C SER A 149 -2.84 -12.13 -4.91
N THR A 150 -3.16 -12.47 -3.66
CA THR A 150 -2.85 -13.77 -3.07
C THR A 150 -3.62 -14.93 -3.74
N ASP A 151 -4.86 -14.67 -4.19
CA ASP A 151 -5.65 -15.64 -4.97
C ASP A 151 -5.11 -15.75 -6.41
N PHE A 152 -4.70 -14.63 -7.01
CA PHE A 152 -4.06 -14.63 -8.33
C PHE A 152 -2.73 -15.37 -8.32
N PHE A 153 -1.92 -15.15 -7.29
CA PHE A 153 -0.65 -15.87 -7.12
C PHE A 153 -0.85 -17.38 -7.03
N LEU A 154 -1.82 -17.86 -6.25
CA LEU A 154 -2.16 -19.27 -6.18
C LEU A 154 -2.55 -19.81 -7.56
N LYS A 155 -3.45 -19.14 -8.27
CA LYS A 155 -3.93 -19.55 -9.60
C LYS A 155 -2.80 -19.64 -10.61
N TYR A 156 -1.90 -18.66 -10.60
CA TYR A 156 -0.69 -18.71 -11.42
C TYR A 156 0.19 -19.91 -11.10
N LEU A 157 0.45 -20.19 -9.81
CA LEU A 157 1.27 -21.33 -9.40
C LEU A 157 0.63 -22.66 -9.80
N LEU A 158 -0.69 -22.79 -9.72
CA LEU A 158 -1.42 -23.96 -10.19
C LEU A 158 -1.24 -24.13 -11.70
N ALA A 159 -1.50 -23.09 -12.50
CA ALA A 159 -1.34 -23.12 -13.95
C ALA A 159 0.10 -23.47 -14.37
N LYS A 160 1.09 -22.82 -13.77
CA LYS A 160 2.53 -23.06 -14.03
C LYS A 160 2.94 -24.50 -13.73
N ASN A 161 2.23 -25.20 -12.84
CA ASN A 161 2.47 -26.62 -12.53
C ASN A 161 1.56 -27.58 -13.29
N GLY A 162 0.86 -27.10 -14.32
CA GLY A 162 0.01 -27.91 -15.21
C GLY A 162 -1.34 -28.28 -14.61
N LEU A 163 -1.81 -27.56 -13.61
CA LEU A 163 -3.12 -27.73 -13.02
C LEU A 163 -4.11 -26.66 -13.53
N ASP A 164 -5.39 -26.98 -13.48
CA ASP A 164 -6.43 -25.97 -13.64
C ASP A 164 -6.31 -24.93 -12.52
N PRO A 165 -6.28 -23.61 -12.84
CA PRO A 165 -6.30 -22.54 -11.82
C PRO A 165 -7.45 -22.64 -10.82
N ALA A 166 -8.56 -23.29 -11.18
CA ALA A 166 -9.72 -23.53 -10.32
C ALA A 166 -9.67 -24.88 -9.57
N SER A 167 -8.58 -25.64 -9.69
CA SER A 167 -8.47 -26.97 -9.08
C SER A 167 -8.37 -26.95 -7.54
N ALA A 168 -8.06 -25.81 -6.93
CA ALA A 168 -8.10 -25.59 -5.48
C ALA A 168 -9.23 -24.64 -5.11
N SER A 169 -9.93 -24.90 -4.00
CA SER A 169 -10.91 -23.96 -3.45
C SER A 169 -10.21 -22.89 -2.65
N THR A 170 -10.65 -21.62 -2.77
CA THR A 170 -10.07 -20.51 -1.99
C THR A 170 -11.04 -19.95 -0.96
N ILE A 171 -10.53 -19.63 0.24
CA ILE A 171 -11.28 -18.91 1.27
C ILE A 171 -10.49 -17.72 1.79
N GLY A 172 -11.19 -16.64 2.17
CA GLY A 172 -10.59 -15.46 2.73
C GLY A 172 -10.20 -15.66 4.20
N ILE A 173 -8.91 -15.51 4.51
CA ILE A 173 -8.37 -15.63 5.87
C ILE A 173 -7.72 -14.33 6.38
N GLY A 174 -7.71 -13.25 5.57
CA GLY A 174 -7.02 -11.99 5.90
C GLY A 174 -5.50 -12.08 5.70
N LEU A 175 -4.77 -11.08 6.26
CA LEU A 175 -3.31 -10.94 6.19
C LEU A 175 -2.65 -10.75 7.57
N ASP A 176 -3.40 -10.95 8.63
CA ASP A 176 -3.00 -10.69 10.02
C ASP A 176 -3.03 -11.98 10.87
N ALA A 177 -3.21 -11.84 12.17
CA ALA A 177 -3.34 -12.96 13.10
C ALA A 177 -4.43 -13.95 12.72
N THR A 178 -5.46 -13.54 11.95
CA THR A 178 -6.52 -14.45 11.50
C THR A 178 -6.00 -15.47 10.48
N ALA A 179 -5.07 -15.06 9.60
CA ALA A 179 -4.41 -15.97 8.66
C ALA A 179 -3.54 -17.00 9.40
N VAL A 180 -2.79 -16.56 10.41
CA VAL A 180 -1.98 -17.45 11.25
C VAL A 180 -2.86 -18.46 11.96
N ALA A 181 -3.94 -18.02 12.62
CA ALA A 181 -4.86 -18.89 13.33
C ALA A 181 -5.54 -19.90 12.38
N ALA A 182 -5.91 -19.50 11.16
CA ALA A 182 -6.50 -20.41 10.17
C ALA A 182 -5.55 -21.56 9.79
N MET A 183 -4.26 -21.26 9.64
CA MET A 183 -3.21 -22.25 9.36
C MET A 183 -2.96 -23.17 10.56
N GLU A 184 -2.81 -22.60 11.76
CA GLU A 184 -2.55 -23.34 12.99
C GLU A 184 -3.66 -24.30 13.38
N HIS A 185 -4.91 -23.90 13.16
CA HIS A 185 -6.08 -24.73 13.49
C HIS A 185 -6.57 -25.59 12.31
N GLY A 186 -5.79 -25.70 11.25
CA GLY A 186 -6.13 -26.57 10.11
C GLY A 186 -7.42 -26.18 9.37
N LYS A 187 -7.83 -24.91 9.43
CA LYS A 187 -9.02 -24.42 8.70
C LYS A 187 -8.81 -24.36 7.19
N VAL A 188 -7.56 -24.35 6.77
CA VAL A 188 -7.11 -24.42 5.39
C VAL A 188 -5.96 -25.42 5.28
N ASN A 189 -5.82 -26.08 4.12
CA ASN A 189 -4.75 -27.05 3.89
C ASN A 189 -3.40 -26.37 3.55
N ALA A 190 -3.46 -25.19 2.97
CA ALA A 190 -2.33 -24.32 2.67
C ALA A 190 -2.80 -22.87 2.69
N ALA A 191 -1.88 -21.92 2.69
CA ALA A 191 -2.23 -20.51 2.53
C ALA A 191 -1.16 -19.71 1.79
N VAL A 192 -1.59 -18.70 1.05
CA VAL A 192 -0.75 -17.60 0.57
C VAL A 192 -0.77 -16.50 1.63
N MET A 193 0.38 -16.22 2.18
CA MET A 193 0.57 -15.25 3.26
C MET A 193 1.62 -14.22 2.89
N LEU A 194 1.68 -13.14 3.65
CA LEU A 194 2.71 -12.11 3.61
C LEU A 194 3.24 -11.85 5.02
N ASP A 195 4.33 -11.09 5.13
CA ASP A 195 4.85 -10.69 6.43
C ASP A 195 3.96 -9.61 7.09
N PRO A 196 3.79 -9.65 8.42
CA PRO A 196 4.51 -10.49 9.40
C PRO A 196 3.96 -11.90 9.59
N ALA A 197 2.76 -12.22 9.06
CA ALA A 197 2.09 -13.51 9.30
C ALA A 197 2.91 -14.73 8.81
N ALA A 198 3.59 -14.61 7.66
CA ALA A 198 4.45 -15.66 7.13
C ALA A 198 5.64 -15.95 8.04
N THR A 199 6.38 -14.92 8.45
CA THR A 199 7.51 -15.07 9.39
C THR A 199 7.06 -15.59 10.75
N LEU A 200 5.90 -15.15 11.26
CA LEU A 200 5.34 -15.64 12.52
C LEU A 200 5.07 -17.13 12.45
N LEU A 201 4.42 -17.60 11.40
CA LEU A 201 4.11 -19.03 11.24
C LEU A 201 5.38 -19.86 11.09
N GLN A 202 6.35 -19.41 10.29
CA GLN A 202 7.66 -20.09 10.12
C GLN A 202 8.48 -20.14 11.41
N ASN A 203 8.42 -19.12 12.25
CA ASN A 203 9.08 -19.13 13.55
C ASN A 203 8.45 -20.09 14.54
N LYS A 204 7.12 -20.20 14.50
CA LYS A 204 6.36 -21.10 15.38
C LYS A 204 6.49 -22.56 14.97
N PHE A 205 6.51 -22.85 13.67
CA PHE A 205 6.61 -24.19 13.09
C PHE A 205 7.87 -24.28 12.23
N LYS A 206 8.99 -24.76 12.84
CA LYS A 206 10.30 -24.81 12.17
C LYS A 206 10.33 -25.73 10.94
N ASP A 207 9.47 -26.74 10.91
CA ASP A 207 9.34 -27.70 9.80
C ASP A 207 8.22 -27.31 8.83
N LEU A 208 7.74 -26.05 8.87
CA LEU A 208 6.68 -25.55 7.98
C LEU A 208 7.08 -25.75 6.52
N LYS A 209 6.29 -26.52 5.78
CA LYS A 209 6.54 -26.76 4.37
C LYS A 209 6.19 -25.52 3.54
N THR A 210 7.20 -24.79 3.10
CA THR A 210 7.05 -23.70 2.12
C THR A 210 7.07 -24.30 0.72
N LEU A 211 6.06 -23.97 -0.09
CA LEU A 211 5.89 -24.43 -1.47
C LEU A 211 6.37 -23.40 -2.50
N SER A 212 6.26 -22.13 -2.17
CA SER A 212 6.79 -21.00 -2.96
C SER A 212 7.03 -19.81 -2.04
N ASP A 213 8.07 -19.04 -2.31
CA ASP A 213 8.42 -17.83 -1.56
C ASP A 213 8.91 -16.77 -2.57
N THR A 214 8.41 -15.56 -2.47
CA THR A 214 8.77 -14.43 -3.34
C THR A 214 9.22 -13.20 -2.54
N ARG A 215 9.74 -13.42 -1.31
CA ARG A 215 10.20 -12.35 -0.41
C ARG A 215 11.57 -11.80 -0.78
N THR A 216 12.24 -12.36 -1.79
CA THR A 216 13.45 -11.79 -2.36
C THR A 216 13.31 -11.53 -3.85
N GLN A 217 14.08 -10.60 -4.38
CA GLN A 217 14.09 -10.36 -5.83
C GLN A 217 14.52 -11.60 -6.61
N LYS A 218 15.50 -12.35 -6.11
CA LYS A 218 15.96 -13.60 -6.74
C LYS A 218 14.82 -14.60 -6.85
N ASP A 219 14.13 -14.88 -5.76
CA ASP A 219 13.04 -15.86 -5.73
C ASP A 219 11.85 -15.40 -6.60
N THR A 220 11.59 -14.07 -6.62
CA THR A 220 10.59 -13.47 -7.51
C THR A 220 10.91 -13.74 -8.98
N LEU A 221 12.18 -13.55 -9.40
CA LEU A 221 12.61 -13.85 -10.76
C LEU A 221 12.51 -15.35 -11.09
N GLU A 222 12.81 -16.23 -10.13
CA GLU A 222 12.67 -17.69 -10.32
C GLU A 222 11.19 -18.10 -10.46
N VAL A 223 10.31 -17.50 -9.67
CA VAL A 223 8.87 -17.82 -9.68
C VAL A 223 8.18 -17.22 -10.92
N PHE A 224 8.41 -15.97 -11.25
CA PHE A 224 7.65 -15.26 -12.28
C PHE A 224 8.40 -15.10 -13.61
N GLY A 225 9.71 -15.37 -13.66
CA GLY A 225 10.52 -15.14 -14.84
C GLY A 225 10.85 -13.66 -15.10
N GLY A 226 10.41 -12.76 -14.24
CA GLY A 226 10.59 -11.31 -14.34
C GLY A 226 10.33 -10.61 -13.02
N GLU A 227 10.54 -9.30 -12.97
CA GLU A 227 10.12 -8.50 -11.83
C GLU A 227 8.59 -8.49 -11.75
N TYR A 228 8.06 -8.46 -10.52
CA TYR A 228 6.62 -8.42 -10.28
C TYR A 228 6.34 -7.34 -9.23
N PRO A 229 6.12 -6.08 -9.65
CA PRO A 229 5.81 -5.00 -8.73
C PRO A 229 4.55 -5.33 -7.94
N GLY A 230 4.64 -5.15 -6.62
CA GLY A 230 3.58 -5.45 -5.67
C GLY A 230 2.76 -4.22 -5.31
N GLY A 231 2.95 -3.74 -4.07
CA GLY A 231 2.19 -2.65 -3.48
C GLY A 231 2.32 -1.32 -4.24
N ALA A 232 1.18 -0.68 -4.43
CA ALA A 232 1.05 0.59 -5.12
C ALA A 232 -0.13 1.40 -4.57
N LEU A 233 -0.14 2.71 -4.79
CA LEU A 233 -1.36 3.50 -4.75
C LEU A 233 -1.93 3.59 -6.17
N TYR A 234 -3.21 3.27 -6.29
CA TYR A 234 -3.92 3.34 -7.56
C TYR A 234 -5.39 3.74 -7.36
N THR A 235 -6.00 4.25 -8.42
CA THR A 235 -7.42 4.60 -8.46
C THR A 235 -7.93 4.64 -9.88
N ARG A 236 -9.19 5.03 -10.05
CA ARG A 236 -9.81 5.19 -11.37
C ARG A 236 -9.15 6.33 -12.16
N ALA A 237 -8.95 6.12 -13.45
CA ALA A 237 -8.34 7.12 -14.34
C ALA A 237 -9.11 8.45 -14.37
N ASP A 238 -10.45 8.40 -14.33
CA ASP A 238 -11.30 9.59 -14.31
C ASP A 238 -11.18 10.38 -13.00
N TRP A 239 -10.92 9.71 -11.88
CA TRP A 239 -10.66 10.34 -10.59
C TRP A 239 -9.30 11.06 -10.60
N ILE A 240 -8.25 10.42 -11.16
CA ILE A 240 -6.91 11.03 -11.30
C ILE A 240 -7.04 12.33 -12.10
N ALA A 241 -7.71 12.29 -13.26
CA ALA A 241 -7.86 13.46 -14.14
C ALA A 241 -8.54 14.66 -13.46
N LYS A 242 -9.44 14.40 -12.49
CA LYS A 242 -10.14 15.44 -11.73
C LYS A 242 -9.37 15.91 -10.49
N ASN A 243 -8.37 15.15 -10.02
CA ASN A 243 -7.71 15.32 -8.72
C ASN A 243 -6.18 15.28 -8.81
N GLU A 244 -5.58 15.69 -9.93
CA GLU A 244 -4.12 15.58 -10.16
C GLU A 244 -3.28 16.18 -9.03
N ALA A 245 -3.69 17.33 -8.48
CA ALA A 245 -3.00 17.96 -7.35
C ALA A 245 -3.01 17.08 -6.09
N THR A 246 -4.11 16.37 -5.83
CA THR A 246 -4.21 15.43 -4.70
C THR A 246 -3.35 14.19 -4.94
N VAL A 247 -3.34 13.68 -6.17
CA VAL A 247 -2.49 12.55 -6.56
C VAL A 247 -1.01 12.91 -6.40
N GLN A 248 -0.60 14.12 -6.82
CA GLN A 248 0.77 14.60 -6.62
C GLN A 248 1.14 14.67 -5.14
N LYS A 249 0.26 15.20 -4.30
CA LYS A 249 0.49 15.27 -2.85
C LYS A 249 0.62 13.88 -2.21
N LEU A 250 -0.24 12.93 -2.59
CA LEU A 250 -0.14 11.53 -2.13
C LEU A 250 1.18 10.90 -2.57
N THR A 251 1.56 11.10 -3.84
CA THR A 251 2.84 10.60 -4.37
C THR A 251 4.01 11.17 -3.58
N ASN A 252 4.03 12.49 -3.34
CA ASN A 252 5.09 13.13 -2.54
C ASN A 252 5.19 12.55 -1.12
N ALA A 253 4.05 12.31 -0.46
CA ALA A 253 4.01 11.73 0.88
C ALA A 253 4.59 10.31 0.90
N ILE A 254 4.22 9.46 -0.06
CA ILE A 254 4.77 8.10 -0.16
C ILE A 254 6.26 8.13 -0.49
N LEU A 255 6.72 8.98 -1.41
CA LEU A 255 8.16 9.12 -1.72
C LEU A 255 8.96 9.62 -0.52
N GLY A 256 8.43 10.57 0.25
CA GLY A 256 9.02 11.02 1.51
C GLY A 256 9.16 9.86 2.50
N THR A 257 8.12 9.04 2.62
CA THR A 257 8.11 7.84 3.48
C THR A 257 9.13 6.80 3.01
N LEU A 258 9.19 6.49 1.72
CA LEU A 258 10.16 5.55 1.16
C LEU A 258 11.61 6.01 1.42
N LYS A 259 11.88 7.31 1.19
CA LYS A 259 13.17 7.90 1.50
C LYS A 259 13.52 7.76 2.99
N TRP A 260 12.54 7.98 3.87
CA TRP A 260 12.71 7.83 5.31
C TRP A 260 13.00 6.37 5.68
N ILE A 261 12.24 5.40 5.14
CA ILE A 261 12.47 3.96 5.35
C ILE A 261 13.91 3.56 5.01
N HIS A 262 14.43 4.00 3.85
CA HIS A 262 15.78 3.65 3.41
C HIS A 262 16.89 4.36 4.18
N ALA A 263 16.57 5.39 4.95
CA ALA A 263 17.53 6.14 5.78
C ALA A 263 17.56 5.68 7.25
N HIS A 264 16.66 4.79 7.67
CA HIS A 264 16.50 4.39 9.07
C HIS A 264 16.58 2.86 9.24
N SER A 265 16.96 2.45 10.44
CA SER A 265 17.02 1.03 10.82
C SER A 265 15.59 0.44 10.99
N ALA A 266 15.49 -0.88 10.93
CA ALA A 266 14.24 -1.57 11.18
C ALA A 266 13.71 -1.29 12.60
N GLU A 267 14.58 -1.11 13.58
CA GLU A 267 14.25 -0.74 14.95
C GLU A 267 13.61 0.65 15.04
N GLU A 268 14.16 1.62 14.30
CA GLU A 268 13.60 2.98 14.23
C GLU A 268 12.25 3.00 13.49
N ILE A 269 12.12 2.22 12.43
CA ILE A 269 10.85 2.06 11.70
C ILE A 269 9.79 1.45 12.62
N MET A 270 10.11 0.34 13.31
CA MET A 270 9.20 -0.31 14.25
C MET A 270 8.76 0.66 15.36
N ALA A 271 9.66 1.49 15.88
CA ALA A 271 9.35 2.46 16.94
C ALA A 271 8.37 3.56 16.52
N LYS A 272 8.12 3.76 15.22
CA LYS A 272 7.10 4.69 14.69
C LYS A 272 5.74 4.04 14.52
N MET A 273 5.68 2.72 14.47
CA MET A 273 4.41 2.02 14.23
C MET A 273 3.58 1.90 15.52
N PRO A 274 2.24 1.99 15.42
CA PRO A 274 1.33 1.77 16.55
C PRO A 274 1.51 0.38 17.16
N GLU A 275 1.36 0.27 18.48
CA GLU A 275 1.55 -0.99 19.22
C GLU A 275 0.63 -2.11 18.75
N GLU A 276 -0.60 -1.77 18.33
CA GLU A 276 -1.56 -2.74 17.78
C GLU A 276 -1.10 -3.36 16.46
N MET A 277 -0.27 -2.65 15.67
CA MET A 277 0.31 -3.18 14.43
C MET A 277 1.57 -3.99 14.68
N VAL A 278 2.40 -3.57 15.63
CA VAL A 278 3.63 -4.29 16.03
C VAL A 278 3.28 -5.58 16.76
N GLY A 279 2.20 -5.56 17.54
CA GLY A 279 1.76 -6.69 18.35
C GLY A 279 2.66 -6.94 19.57
N LYS A 280 2.39 -8.07 20.26
CA LYS A 280 3.10 -8.40 21.52
C LYS A 280 4.53 -8.90 21.31
N ASP A 281 4.79 -9.58 20.19
CA ASP A 281 6.11 -10.13 19.87
C ASP A 281 6.91 -9.15 18.99
N LYS A 282 7.50 -8.16 19.65
CA LYS A 282 8.31 -7.12 18.98
C LYS A 282 9.54 -7.70 18.25
N ALA A 283 10.13 -8.77 18.77
CA ALA A 283 11.30 -9.38 18.16
C ALA A 283 10.93 -10.06 16.83
N LEU A 284 9.79 -10.70 16.79
CA LEU A 284 9.28 -11.32 15.58
C LEU A 284 8.85 -10.29 14.53
N TYR A 285 8.14 -9.22 14.93
CA TYR A 285 7.81 -8.13 14.02
C TYR A 285 9.07 -7.50 13.42
N LEU A 286 10.10 -7.29 14.24
CA LEU A 286 11.38 -6.77 13.79
C LEU A 286 12.06 -7.70 12.77
N ALA A 287 12.03 -9.03 13.01
CA ALA A 287 12.55 -10.00 12.06
C ALA A 287 11.81 -9.96 10.72
N ALA A 288 10.48 -9.91 10.75
CA ALA A 288 9.65 -9.77 9.55
C ALA A 288 9.95 -8.45 8.82
N LEU A 289 10.08 -7.35 9.54
CA LEU A 289 10.39 -6.04 8.97
C LEU A 289 11.76 -6.03 8.28
N LYS A 290 12.78 -6.63 8.90
CA LYS A 290 14.13 -6.79 8.29
C LYS A 290 14.07 -7.57 6.98
N ASN A 291 13.22 -8.59 6.90
CA ASN A 291 13.01 -9.35 5.67
C ASN A 291 12.27 -8.53 4.60
N THR A 292 11.38 -7.63 5.02
CA THR A 292 10.50 -6.87 4.11
C THR A 292 11.14 -5.59 3.56
N ILE A 293 12.00 -4.89 4.33
CA ILE A 293 12.62 -3.62 3.90
C ILE A 293 13.24 -3.69 2.50
N PRO A 294 13.94 -4.77 2.07
CA PRO A 294 14.48 -4.87 0.71
C PRO A 294 13.42 -4.84 -0.40
N MET A 295 12.16 -5.13 -0.08
CA MET A 295 11.05 -5.10 -1.02
C MET A 295 10.68 -3.67 -1.41
N TYR A 296 10.86 -2.70 -0.53
CA TYR A 296 10.40 -1.34 -0.79
C TYR A 296 11.22 -0.66 -1.89
N SER A 297 10.50 0.04 -2.78
CA SER A 297 11.07 0.82 -3.86
C SER A 297 11.88 2.00 -3.34
N LYS A 298 12.99 2.29 -3.99
CA LYS A 298 13.77 3.52 -3.72
C LYS A 298 13.27 4.72 -4.49
N THR A 299 12.56 4.49 -5.59
CA THR A 299 12.15 5.54 -6.54
C THR A 299 10.65 5.79 -6.58
N GLY A 300 9.83 4.80 -6.23
CA GLY A 300 8.39 4.85 -6.38
C GLY A 300 7.89 4.66 -7.82
N GLN A 301 8.79 4.50 -8.78
CA GLN A 301 8.46 4.34 -10.21
C GLN A 301 8.00 2.91 -10.51
N MET A 302 7.09 2.81 -11.48
CA MET A 302 6.80 1.57 -12.17
C MET A 302 7.89 1.30 -13.20
N ASP A 303 8.54 0.13 -13.13
CA ASP A 303 9.36 -0.38 -14.24
C ASP A 303 8.43 -0.94 -15.31
N PRO A 304 8.51 -0.47 -16.57
CA PRO A 304 7.73 -1.02 -17.68
C PRO A 304 7.87 -2.52 -17.83
N LYS A 305 9.07 -3.09 -17.66
CA LYS A 305 9.30 -4.54 -17.69
C LYS A 305 8.58 -5.28 -16.58
N GLY A 306 8.46 -4.66 -15.40
CA GLY A 306 7.69 -5.21 -14.30
C GLY A 306 6.19 -5.24 -14.63
N ALA A 307 5.67 -4.19 -15.26
CA ALA A 307 4.28 -4.16 -15.71
C ALA A 307 4.00 -5.24 -16.78
N ASP A 308 4.90 -5.41 -17.76
CA ASP A 308 4.83 -6.47 -18.76
C ASP A 308 4.87 -7.86 -18.12
N ALA A 309 5.71 -8.06 -17.11
CA ALA A 309 5.81 -9.34 -16.40
C ALA A 309 4.52 -9.66 -15.65
N VAL A 310 3.88 -8.67 -15.02
CA VAL A 310 2.56 -8.87 -14.38
C VAL A 310 1.51 -9.30 -15.40
N LEU A 311 1.45 -8.66 -16.58
CA LEU A 311 0.54 -9.06 -17.66
C LEU A 311 0.82 -10.49 -18.14
N ALA A 312 2.08 -10.87 -18.31
CA ALA A 312 2.47 -12.22 -18.70
C ALA A 312 2.01 -13.28 -17.70
N VAL A 313 2.26 -13.03 -16.39
CA VAL A 313 1.84 -13.91 -15.28
C VAL A 313 0.32 -14.08 -15.24
N PHE A 314 -0.42 -12.98 -15.39
CA PHE A 314 -1.89 -13.04 -15.43
C PHE A 314 -2.42 -13.79 -16.65
N SER A 315 -1.75 -13.67 -17.80
CA SER A 315 -2.13 -14.38 -19.02
C SER A 315 -1.99 -15.89 -18.89
N GLU A 316 -1.03 -16.38 -18.08
CA GLU A 316 -0.91 -17.82 -17.78
C GLU A 316 -2.03 -18.31 -16.84
N GLY A 317 -2.40 -17.52 -15.85
CA GLY A 317 -3.38 -17.90 -14.82
C GLY A 317 -4.84 -17.59 -15.17
N SER A 318 -5.10 -16.80 -16.23
CA SER A 318 -6.43 -16.32 -16.61
C SER A 318 -6.64 -16.30 -18.12
N PRO A 319 -7.44 -17.23 -18.68
CA PRO A 319 -7.80 -17.20 -20.10
C PRO A 319 -8.50 -15.91 -20.56
N GLU A 320 -9.17 -15.21 -19.65
CA GLU A 320 -9.81 -13.91 -19.89
C GLU A 320 -8.75 -12.83 -20.19
N VAL A 321 -7.71 -12.76 -19.35
CA VAL A 321 -6.59 -11.82 -19.52
C VAL A 321 -5.78 -12.18 -20.76
N ALA A 322 -5.51 -13.46 -21.00
CA ALA A 322 -4.76 -13.92 -22.17
C ALA A 322 -5.42 -13.53 -23.50
N LYS A 323 -6.76 -13.46 -23.54
CA LYS A 323 -7.54 -13.08 -24.73
C LYS A 323 -7.75 -11.55 -24.85
N ALA A 324 -7.61 -10.82 -23.76
CA ALA A 324 -7.78 -9.38 -23.75
C ALA A 324 -6.52 -8.72 -24.32
N ASN A 325 -6.70 -7.85 -25.33
CA ASN A 325 -5.60 -7.06 -25.88
C ASN A 325 -5.31 -5.86 -24.96
N ILE A 326 -4.62 -6.10 -23.85
CA ILE A 326 -4.37 -5.11 -22.81
C ILE A 326 -3.14 -4.28 -23.17
N ASP A 327 -3.32 -2.97 -23.31
CA ASP A 327 -2.24 -2.00 -23.32
C ASP A 327 -1.83 -1.70 -21.86
N VAL A 328 -0.81 -2.42 -21.38
CA VAL A 328 -0.35 -2.31 -19.99
C VAL A 328 0.14 -0.91 -19.64
N THR A 329 0.58 -0.11 -20.62
CA THR A 329 1.04 1.27 -20.39
C THR A 329 -0.06 2.20 -19.92
N LYS A 330 -1.33 1.81 -20.08
CA LYS A 330 -2.51 2.55 -19.57
C LYS A 330 -2.89 2.18 -18.15
N THR A 331 -2.23 1.19 -17.54
CA THR A 331 -2.54 0.71 -16.18
C THR A 331 -1.68 1.38 -15.10
N TYR A 332 -0.72 2.20 -15.48
CA TYR A 332 0.14 2.96 -14.58
C TYR A 332 0.57 4.30 -15.16
N THR A 333 1.13 5.18 -14.33
CA THR A 333 1.79 6.40 -14.76
C THR A 333 2.93 6.77 -13.82
N ASN A 334 4.08 7.15 -14.36
CA ASN A 334 5.21 7.70 -13.61
C ASN A 334 5.17 9.24 -13.53
N LYS A 335 4.19 9.91 -14.17
CA LYS A 335 4.08 11.38 -14.24
C LYS A 335 4.32 12.05 -12.89
N PHE A 336 3.65 11.59 -11.84
CA PHE A 336 3.68 12.22 -10.53
C PHE A 336 4.98 11.95 -9.76
N VAL A 337 5.59 10.79 -9.97
CA VAL A 337 6.90 10.45 -9.42
C VAL A 337 8.00 11.28 -10.08
N ASP A 338 7.95 11.43 -11.39
CA ASP A 338 8.89 12.27 -12.16
C ASP A 338 8.80 13.73 -11.75
N GLU A 339 7.59 14.25 -11.51
CA GLU A 339 7.38 15.63 -11.05
C GLU A 339 7.93 15.83 -9.63
N ALA A 340 7.68 14.90 -8.72
CA ALA A 340 8.22 14.92 -7.36
C ALA A 340 9.77 14.94 -7.35
N SER A 341 10.38 14.17 -8.25
CA SER A 341 11.85 14.11 -8.38
C SER A 341 12.46 15.46 -8.82
N LYS A 342 11.77 16.21 -9.67
CA LYS A 342 12.21 17.55 -10.10
C LYS A 342 12.18 18.57 -8.96
N THR A 343 11.14 18.51 -8.13
CA THR A 343 10.94 19.47 -7.02
C THR A 343 11.86 19.21 -5.84
N THR A 344 12.30 17.97 -5.62
CA THR A 344 13.17 17.59 -4.48
C THR A 344 14.65 17.67 -4.78
N GLY A 345 15.05 18.03 -6.01
CA GLY A 345 16.47 18.10 -6.42
C GLY A 345 17.19 16.74 -6.38
N ALA A 346 16.44 15.66 -6.26
CA ALA A 346 16.97 14.31 -6.22
C ALA A 346 17.18 13.80 -7.65
N ASN A 347 18.27 14.25 -8.30
CA ASN A 347 18.86 13.48 -9.40
C ASN A 347 19.41 12.18 -8.81
N THR A 348 18.61 11.15 -8.75
CA THR A 348 19.07 9.79 -8.50
C THR A 348 19.65 9.26 -9.82
N LYS A 349 20.98 9.34 -9.94
CA LYS A 349 21.74 8.49 -10.86
C LYS A 349 21.90 7.10 -10.27
#